data_ca2248f6f9efe62b73d5345735012ca8
#
_entry.id   ca2248f6f9efe62b73d5345735012ca8
#
_cell.length_a   1.000
_cell.length_b   1.000
_cell.length_c   1.000
_cell.angle_alpha   90.00
_cell.angle_beta   90.00
_cell.angle_gamma   90.00
#
_symmetry.space_group_name_H-M   'P 1'
#
loop_
_entity.id
_entity.type
_entity.pdbx_description
1 polymer ?
#
loop_
_entity_poly.entity_id
_entity_poly.type
_entity_poly.pdbx_seq_one_letter_code
_entity_poly.pdbx_strand_id
1 'polypeptide(L)'
;MNPLLDKLQAYPFERLAALKAGATPPANLAHIALSIGEPKHAPPAFVLDTLRASLAGLGSYPATAGSPELRSTIARWLERRFALGDGLVRDGGVPASMVLPVNGTREALFAFAQAVVDPTDRGAPPLVVMPNPFYQAYFAAALSAGCEPVLLPATAESGYLPNLEAIAPDVLKRAIAFYIA
;
A
#
# COMPACT_ATOMS: atom_id res chain seq x y z
N MET A 1 17.55 18.10 7.49
CA MET A 1 16.50 17.07 7.65
C MET A 1 15.28 17.56 6.89
N ASN A 2 14.48 16.69 6.30
CA ASN A 2 13.27 17.11 5.58
C ASN A 2 12.26 17.70 6.58
N PRO A 3 11.89 19.00 6.46
CA PRO A 3 10.99 19.66 7.42
C PRO A 3 9.57 19.10 7.37
N LEU A 4 9.20 18.38 6.33
CA LEU A 4 7.89 17.73 6.22
C LEU A 4 7.75 16.55 7.19
N LEU A 5 8.85 16.01 7.71
CA LEU A 5 8.82 14.95 8.72
C LEU A 5 8.21 15.42 10.04
N ASP A 6 8.26 16.72 10.32
CA ASP A 6 7.61 17.30 11.52
C ASP A 6 6.08 17.23 11.45
N LYS A 7 5.52 17.00 10.26
CA LYS A 7 4.08 16.77 10.04
C LYS A 7 3.66 15.32 10.29
N LEU A 8 4.62 14.38 10.44
CA LEU A 8 4.31 13.00 10.77
C LEU A 8 3.78 12.90 12.19
N GLN A 9 2.68 12.16 12.33
CA GLN A 9 2.08 11.91 13.64
C GLN A 9 2.62 10.59 14.22
N ALA A 10 2.51 10.46 15.54
CA ALA A 10 2.82 9.20 16.22
C ALA A 10 1.99 8.05 15.64
N TYR A 11 2.61 6.88 15.61
CA TYR A 11 1.98 5.68 15.03
C TYR A 11 0.60 5.41 15.67
N PRO A 12 -0.47 5.22 14.89
CA PRO A 12 -1.83 5.15 15.41
C PRO A 12 -2.06 4.08 16.46
N PHE A 13 -1.36 2.94 16.38
CA PHE A 13 -1.49 1.88 17.37
C PHE A 13 -0.83 2.21 18.71
N GLU A 14 0.22 3.04 18.73
CA GLU A 14 0.79 3.59 19.97
C GLU A 14 -0.19 4.55 20.62
N ARG A 15 -0.83 5.42 19.84
CA ARG A 15 -1.88 6.30 20.34
C ARG A 15 -3.08 5.51 20.88
N LEU A 16 -3.49 4.47 20.18
CA LEU A 16 -4.57 3.58 20.63
C LEU A 16 -4.18 2.83 21.92
N ALA A 17 -2.94 2.37 22.02
CA ALA A 17 -2.44 1.74 23.25
C ALA A 17 -2.47 2.69 24.44
N ALA A 18 -2.01 3.93 24.23
CA ALA A 18 -2.06 4.97 25.25
C ALA A 18 -3.49 5.29 25.71
N LEU A 19 -4.45 5.40 24.79
CA LEU A 19 -5.85 5.62 25.10
C LEU A 19 -6.47 4.47 25.92
N LYS A 20 -6.02 3.25 25.71
CA LYS A 20 -6.51 2.05 26.43
C LYS A 20 -5.78 1.76 27.73
N ALA A 21 -4.65 2.39 28.00
CA ALA A 21 -3.81 2.07 29.17
C ALA A 21 -4.53 2.18 30.53
N GLY A 22 -5.54 3.04 30.63
CA GLY A 22 -6.35 3.19 31.84
C GLY A 22 -7.65 2.36 31.88
N ALA A 23 -7.92 1.58 30.82
CA ALA A 23 -9.15 0.81 30.75
C ALA A 23 -8.95 -0.62 31.30
N THR A 24 -9.78 -0.99 32.28
CA THR A 24 -9.82 -2.37 32.80
C THR A 24 -11.06 -3.05 32.24
N PRO A 25 -10.93 -4.03 31.35
CA PRO A 25 -12.09 -4.75 30.81
C PRO A 25 -12.73 -5.62 31.88
N PRO A 26 -14.04 -5.93 31.76
CA PRO A 26 -14.72 -6.86 32.65
C PRO A 26 -14.05 -8.24 32.64
N ALA A 27 -13.77 -8.81 33.81
CA ALA A 27 -13.06 -10.08 33.94
C ALA A 27 -13.81 -11.29 33.35
N ASN A 28 -15.12 -11.17 33.19
CA ASN A 28 -16.00 -12.21 32.65
C ASN A 28 -16.14 -12.17 31.12
N LEU A 29 -15.51 -11.23 30.43
CA LEU A 29 -15.55 -11.11 28.99
C LEU A 29 -14.18 -11.38 28.37
N ALA A 30 -14.15 -12.27 27.39
CA ALA A 30 -12.93 -12.50 26.62
C ALA A 30 -12.60 -11.26 25.73
N HIS A 31 -11.34 -10.89 25.66
CA HIS A 31 -10.88 -9.81 24.78
C HIS A 31 -10.94 -10.26 23.32
N ILE A 32 -11.67 -9.51 22.49
CA ILE A 32 -11.74 -9.70 21.05
C ILE A 32 -10.99 -8.54 20.38
N ALA A 33 -9.84 -8.84 19.79
CA ALA A 33 -9.01 -7.85 19.12
C ALA A 33 -9.54 -7.55 17.70
N LEU A 34 -10.10 -6.35 17.51
CA LEU A 34 -10.64 -5.87 16.22
C LEU A 34 -9.82 -4.70 15.64
N SER A 35 -8.69 -4.37 16.25
CA SER A 35 -7.88 -3.20 15.84
C SER A 35 -7.06 -3.42 14.58
N ILE A 36 -6.81 -4.67 14.18
CA ILE A 36 -6.04 -5.03 12.99
C ILE A 36 -6.83 -6.08 12.22
N GLY A 37 -7.02 -5.85 10.92
CA GLY A 37 -7.65 -6.80 10.00
C GLY A 37 -6.68 -7.90 9.56
N GLU A 38 -6.11 -8.64 10.51
CA GLU A 38 -5.17 -9.74 10.25
C GLU A 38 -5.92 -11.06 10.17
N PRO A 39 -5.90 -11.76 9.01
CA PRO A 39 -6.44 -13.13 8.93
C PRO A 39 -5.56 -14.09 9.74
N LYS A 40 -6.16 -14.79 10.70
CA LYS A 40 -5.45 -15.73 11.59
C LYS A 40 -5.69 -17.19 11.20
N HIS A 41 -6.06 -17.45 9.95
CA HIS A 41 -6.20 -18.81 9.45
C HIS A 41 -4.83 -19.44 9.19
N ALA A 42 -4.71 -20.73 9.43
CA ALA A 42 -3.52 -21.47 9.08
C ALA A 42 -3.30 -21.42 7.55
N PRO A 43 -2.07 -21.19 7.07
CA PRO A 43 -1.79 -21.26 5.64
C PRO A 43 -2.03 -22.69 5.13
N PRO A 44 -2.38 -22.86 3.84
CA PRO A 44 -2.52 -24.18 3.25
C PRO A 44 -1.22 -25.01 3.40
N ALA A 45 -1.35 -26.30 3.66
CA ALA A 45 -0.20 -27.19 3.95
C ALA A 45 0.84 -27.15 2.82
N PHE A 46 0.40 -27.13 1.54
CA PHE A 46 1.32 -27.09 0.39
C PHE A 46 2.24 -25.86 0.40
N VAL A 47 1.81 -24.72 0.97
CA VAL A 47 2.66 -23.51 1.07
C VAL A 47 3.82 -23.78 2.02
N LEU A 48 3.53 -24.39 3.17
CA LEU A 48 4.54 -24.73 4.17
C LEU A 48 5.50 -25.80 3.65
N ASP A 49 5.00 -26.78 2.94
CA ASP A 49 5.80 -27.87 2.38
C ASP A 49 6.72 -27.36 1.26
N THR A 50 6.22 -26.50 0.38
CA THR A 50 7.04 -25.84 -0.64
C THR A 50 8.13 -24.98 -0.02
N LEU A 51 7.81 -24.22 1.02
CA LEU A 51 8.81 -23.42 1.75
C LEU A 51 9.91 -24.31 2.35
N ARG A 52 9.53 -25.40 3.04
CA ARG A 52 10.50 -26.35 3.61
C ARG A 52 11.42 -26.97 2.55
N ALA A 53 10.84 -27.36 1.41
CA ALA A 53 11.59 -27.93 0.31
C ALA A 53 12.57 -26.93 -0.35
N SER A 54 12.29 -25.63 -0.23
CA SER A 54 13.06 -24.56 -0.89
C SER A 54 14.11 -23.89 0.03
N LEU A 55 14.24 -24.30 1.29
CA LEU A 55 15.14 -23.65 2.26
C LEU A 55 16.61 -23.66 1.82
N ALA A 56 17.06 -24.66 1.06
CA ALA A 56 18.42 -24.69 0.53
C ALA A 56 18.76 -23.49 -0.38
N GLY A 57 17.74 -22.86 -0.99
CA GLY A 57 17.91 -21.66 -1.83
C GLY A 57 18.27 -20.39 -1.05
N LEU A 58 18.18 -20.40 0.28
CA LEU A 58 18.50 -19.22 1.13
C LEU A 58 20.01 -18.90 1.14
N GLY A 59 20.86 -19.77 0.64
CA GLY A 59 22.32 -19.57 0.60
C GLY A 59 22.78 -18.55 -0.44
N SER A 60 21.89 -17.98 -1.27
CA SER A 60 22.23 -17.04 -2.33
C SER A 60 21.36 -15.78 -2.27
N TYR A 61 21.92 -14.64 -2.65
CA TYR A 61 21.14 -13.42 -2.83
C TYR A 61 20.14 -13.60 -3.98
N PRO A 62 18.89 -13.16 -3.80
CA PRO A 62 17.92 -13.17 -4.89
C PRO A 62 18.31 -12.13 -5.97
N ALA A 63 17.89 -12.38 -7.21
CA ALA A 63 18.00 -11.38 -8.27
C ALA A 63 17.16 -10.14 -7.90
N THR A 64 17.72 -8.96 -8.14
CA THR A 64 17.06 -7.67 -7.79
C THR A 64 15.65 -7.53 -8.38
N ALA A 65 15.46 -8.00 -9.61
CA ALA A 65 14.16 -7.97 -10.28
C ALA A 65 13.25 -9.18 -9.95
N GLY A 66 13.70 -10.10 -9.09
CA GLY A 66 13.06 -11.39 -8.88
C GLY A 66 13.39 -12.39 -10.01
N SER A 67 13.13 -13.69 -9.77
CA SER A 67 13.38 -14.69 -10.81
C SER A 67 12.41 -14.55 -11.99
N PRO A 68 12.83 -14.87 -13.22
CA PRO A 68 11.95 -14.84 -14.38
C PRO A 68 10.72 -15.73 -14.22
N GLU A 69 10.87 -16.89 -13.57
CA GLU A 69 9.79 -17.85 -13.31
C GLU A 69 8.73 -17.25 -12.38
N LEU A 70 9.16 -16.61 -11.29
CA LEU A 70 8.25 -15.93 -10.36
C LEU A 70 7.48 -14.82 -11.06
N ARG A 71 8.18 -13.95 -11.78
CA ARG A 71 7.57 -12.81 -12.51
C ARG A 71 6.58 -13.29 -13.56
N SER A 72 6.93 -14.30 -14.34
CA SER A 72 6.05 -14.89 -15.34
C SER A 72 4.83 -15.57 -14.71
N THR A 73 5.00 -16.20 -13.55
CA THR A 73 3.90 -16.83 -12.82
C THR A 73 2.92 -15.79 -12.25
N ILE A 74 3.43 -14.71 -11.68
CA ILE A 74 2.61 -13.59 -11.21
C ILE A 74 1.86 -12.96 -12.40
N ALA A 75 2.53 -12.70 -13.51
CA ALA A 75 1.91 -12.12 -14.71
C ALA A 75 0.74 -12.98 -15.21
N ARG A 76 0.94 -14.30 -15.35
CA ARG A 76 -0.13 -15.23 -15.75
C ARG A 76 -1.27 -15.30 -14.74
N TRP A 77 -0.97 -15.19 -13.44
CA TRP A 77 -2.00 -15.16 -12.40
C TRP A 77 -2.85 -13.89 -12.49
N LEU A 78 -2.21 -12.73 -12.64
CA LEU A 78 -2.91 -11.44 -12.80
C LEU A 78 -3.82 -11.45 -14.02
N GLU A 79 -3.33 -11.95 -15.15
CA GLU A 79 -4.14 -12.07 -16.36
C GLU A 79 -5.39 -12.93 -16.14
N ARG A 80 -5.22 -14.14 -15.60
CA ARG A 80 -6.36 -15.04 -15.33
C ARG A 80 -7.34 -14.46 -14.30
N ARG A 81 -6.82 -13.77 -13.27
CA ARG A 81 -7.64 -13.28 -12.16
C ARG A 81 -8.45 -12.05 -12.52
N PHE A 82 -7.91 -11.18 -13.35
CA PHE A 82 -8.46 -9.86 -13.64
C PHE A 82 -8.82 -9.63 -15.11
N ALA A 83 -8.59 -10.60 -15.97
CA ALA A 83 -8.89 -10.51 -17.41
C ALA A 83 -8.30 -9.23 -18.04
N LEU A 84 -7.02 -8.95 -17.80
CA LEU A 84 -6.36 -7.70 -18.18
C LEU A 84 -6.10 -7.56 -19.70
N GLY A 85 -6.79 -8.33 -20.54
CA GLY A 85 -6.53 -8.52 -21.99
C GLY A 85 -6.58 -7.26 -22.86
N ASP A 86 -7.40 -6.26 -22.56
CA ASP A 86 -7.67 -5.17 -23.49
C ASP A 86 -7.19 -3.79 -22.98
N GLY A 87 -5.93 -3.54 -22.99
CA GLY A 87 -5.39 -2.20 -22.72
C GLY A 87 -4.08 -2.14 -21.94
N LEU A 88 -3.85 -3.05 -21.02
CA LEU A 88 -2.57 -3.17 -20.30
C LEU A 88 -1.65 -4.22 -20.91
N VAL A 89 -2.19 -5.04 -21.79
CA VAL A 89 -1.51 -6.19 -22.37
C VAL A 89 -1.46 -6.03 -23.88
N ARG A 90 -0.26 -5.81 -24.41
CA ARG A 90 -0.01 -5.94 -25.84
C ARG A 90 0.37 -7.39 -26.11
N ASP A 91 -0.37 -8.03 -27.05
CA ASP A 91 0.00 -9.32 -27.64
C ASP A 91 0.22 -10.50 -26.66
N GLY A 92 -0.77 -10.83 -25.85
CA GLY A 92 -0.81 -12.15 -25.20
C GLY A 92 -0.49 -12.22 -23.71
N GLY A 93 -0.76 -11.20 -22.91
CA GLY A 93 -0.69 -11.26 -21.46
C GLY A 93 0.11 -10.13 -20.79
N VAL A 94 0.03 -10.01 -19.48
CA VAL A 94 0.84 -9.05 -18.71
C VAL A 94 2.33 -9.40 -18.91
N PRO A 95 3.16 -8.52 -19.52
CA PRO A 95 4.56 -8.82 -19.68
C PRO A 95 5.24 -9.02 -18.32
N ALA A 96 6.04 -10.05 -18.17
CA ALA A 96 6.80 -10.28 -16.94
C ALA A 96 7.71 -9.08 -16.57
N SER A 97 8.06 -8.25 -17.56
CA SER A 97 8.79 -6.98 -17.35
C SER A 97 8.03 -5.93 -16.57
N MET A 98 6.70 -6.00 -16.54
CA MET A 98 5.85 -5.09 -15.74
C MET A 98 5.62 -5.57 -14.30
N VAL A 99 6.21 -6.70 -13.92
CA VAL A 99 6.07 -7.29 -12.59
C VAL A 99 7.38 -7.12 -11.83
N LEU A 100 7.31 -6.47 -10.68
CA LEU A 100 8.42 -6.34 -9.74
C LEU A 100 8.03 -6.97 -8.40
N PRO A 101 8.54 -8.16 -8.05
CA PRO A 101 8.36 -8.74 -6.73
C PRO A 101 8.96 -7.85 -5.64
N VAL A 102 8.25 -7.72 -4.54
CA VAL A 102 8.65 -6.91 -3.38
C VAL A 102 8.52 -7.72 -2.10
N ASN A 103 9.24 -7.35 -1.05
CA ASN A 103 9.17 -8.03 0.26
C ASN A 103 7.87 -7.76 1.01
N GLY A 104 7.12 -6.73 0.61
CA GLY A 104 5.83 -6.38 1.16
C GLY A 104 5.20 -5.22 0.39
N THR A 105 3.87 -5.19 0.34
CA THR A 105 3.14 -4.13 -0.37
C THR A 105 3.24 -2.78 0.33
N ARG A 106 3.43 -2.75 1.66
CA ARG A 106 3.65 -1.50 2.41
C ARG A 106 4.89 -0.77 1.91
N GLU A 107 6.00 -1.49 1.81
CA GLU A 107 7.28 -0.96 1.33
C GLU A 107 7.18 -0.53 -0.13
N ALA A 108 6.46 -1.31 -0.95
CA ALA A 108 6.23 -0.98 -2.35
C ALA A 108 5.42 0.31 -2.51
N LEU A 109 4.32 0.46 -1.75
CA LEU A 109 3.49 1.66 -1.78
C LEU A 109 4.27 2.91 -1.33
N PHE A 110 5.13 2.76 -0.32
CA PHE A 110 6.00 3.83 0.12
C PHE A 110 7.06 4.18 -0.94
N ALA A 111 7.76 3.18 -1.48
CA ALA A 111 8.81 3.36 -2.47
C ALA A 111 8.27 3.89 -3.81
N PHE A 112 7.04 3.54 -4.17
CA PHE A 112 6.40 4.01 -5.40
C PHE A 112 6.32 5.54 -5.43
N ALA A 113 5.90 6.18 -4.34
CA ALA A 113 5.86 7.65 -4.28
C ALA A 113 7.27 8.25 -4.48
N GLN A 114 8.31 7.63 -3.89
CA GLN A 114 9.70 8.10 -4.06
C GLN A 114 10.17 7.96 -5.51
N ALA A 115 9.67 6.96 -6.25
CA ALA A 115 10.08 6.69 -7.63
C ALA A 115 9.37 7.57 -8.66
N VAL A 116 8.11 7.96 -8.41
CA VAL A 116 7.29 8.69 -9.41
C VAL A 116 7.23 10.18 -9.16
N VAL A 117 7.59 10.64 -7.96
CA VAL A 117 7.57 12.06 -7.61
C VAL A 117 8.87 12.71 -8.05
N ASP A 118 8.77 13.73 -8.89
CA ASP A 118 9.82 14.70 -9.11
C ASP A 118 9.47 16.00 -8.35
N PRO A 119 10.08 16.26 -7.20
CA PRO A 119 9.79 17.46 -6.43
C PRO A 119 10.42 18.73 -7.03
N THR A 120 11.31 18.61 -8.02
CA THR A 120 12.17 19.72 -8.48
C THR A 120 11.50 20.61 -9.54
N ASP A 121 10.44 20.14 -10.19
CA ASP A 121 9.90 20.77 -11.41
C ASP A 121 8.69 21.69 -11.17
N ARG A 122 8.38 22.08 -9.91
CA ARG A 122 7.11 22.78 -9.64
C ARG A 122 7.29 23.89 -8.60
N GLY A 123 6.77 25.07 -8.92
CA GLY A 123 6.78 26.22 -8.01
C GLY A 123 5.97 26.01 -6.70
N ALA A 124 5.11 25.00 -6.67
CA ALA A 124 4.38 24.54 -5.48
C ALA A 124 4.57 23.02 -5.32
N PRO A 125 4.56 22.48 -4.08
CA PRO A 125 4.66 21.04 -3.85
C PRO A 125 3.61 20.26 -4.65
N PRO A 126 3.97 19.13 -5.26
CA PRO A 126 3.00 18.25 -5.91
C PRO A 126 2.04 17.64 -4.90
N LEU A 127 0.87 17.21 -5.35
CA LEU A 127 -0.18 16.67 -4.50
C LEU A 127 -0.27 15.14 -4.65
N VAL A 128 -0.50 14.47 -3.54
CA VAL A 128 -0.88 13.05 -3.50
C VAL A 128 -2.25 12.93 -2.86
N VAL A 129 -3.20 12.42 -3.62
CA VAL A 129 -4.61 12.28 -3.19
C VAL A 129 -4.82 10.91 -2.57
N MET A 130 -5.56 10.84 -1.47
CA MET A 130 -5.86 9.59 -0.79
C MET A 130 -7.21 9.65 -0.06
N PRO A 131 -7.90 8.51 0.15
CA PRO A 131 -9.13 8.48 0.93
C PRO A 131 -8.86 8.84 2.40
N ASN A 132 -9.88 9.29 3.10
CA ASN A 132 -9.85 9.48 4.55
C ASN A 132 -11.06 8.76 5.18
N PRO A 133 -10.86 7.71 6.00
CA PRO A 133 -9.58 7.23 6.57
C PRO A 133 -8.57 6.70 5.54
N PHE A 134 -7.29 6.89 5.83
CA PHE A 134 -6.19 6.45 4.95
C PHE A 134 -5.29 5.43 5.64
N TYR A 135 -4.56 4.68 4.82
CA TYR A 135 -3.47 3.87 5.31
C TYR A 135 -2.23 4.73 5.55
N GLN A 136 -1.62 4.66 6.75
CA GLN A 136 -0.55 5.58 7.17
C GLN A 136 0.66 5.60 6.24
N ALA A 137 0.92 4.49 5.54
CA ALA A 137 2.01 4.42 4.57
C ALA A 137 1.83 5.42 3.43
N TYR A 138 0.60 5.70 2.99
CA TYR A 138 0.31 6.68 1.93
C TYR A 138 0.70 8.09 2.35
N PHE A 139 0.29 8.47 3.55
CA PHE A 139 0.57 9.80 4.09
C PHE A 139 2.07 10.01 4.31
N ALA A 140 2.74 9.04 4.91
CA ALA A 140 4.18 9.08 5.13
C ALA A 140 4.95 9.10 3.80
N ALA A 141 4.53 8.30 2.80
CA ALA A 141 5.14 8.29 1.48
C ALA A 141 5.03 9.65 0.78
N ALA A 142 3.84 10.28 0.80
CA ALA A 142 3.62 11.60 0.23
C ALA A 142 4.54 12.65 0.86
N LEU A 143 4.56 12.74 2.19
CA LEU A 143 5.41 13.71 2.91
C LEU A 143 6.90 13.47 2.66
N SER A 144 7.35 12.21 2.71
CA SER A 144 8.76 11.86 2.48
C SER A 144 9.23 12.16 1.07
N ALA A 145 8.32 12.08 0.09
CA ALA A 145 8.58 12.44 -1.31
C ALA A 145 8.49 13.95 -1.57
N GLY A 146 8.22 14.78 -0.56
CA GLY A 146 8.09 16.23 -0.73
C GLY A 146 6.73 16.71 -1.24
N CYS A 147 5.71 15.84 -1.16
CA CYS A 147 4.36 16.15 -1.60
C CYS A 147 3.47 16.65 -0.45
N GLU A 148 2.39 17.33 -0.81
CA GLU A 148 1.29 17.61 0.11
C GLU A 148 0.18 16.54 -0.05
N PRO A 149 -0.23 15.87 1.05
CA PRO A 149 -1.33 14.93 0.99
C PRO A 149 -2.67 15.68 0.94
N VAL A 150 -3.55 15.24 0.04
CA VAL A 150 -4.94 15.71 -0.08
C VAL A 150 -5.86 14.58 0.34
N LEU A 151 -6.64 14.81 1.39
CA LEU A 151 -7.52 13.81 1.99
C LEU A 151 -8.93 13.96 1.43
N LEU A 152 -9.46 12.89 0.86
CA LEU A 152 -10.85 12.81 0.39
C LEU A 152 -11.70 12.06 1.41
N PRO A 153 -12.65 12.72 2.08
CA PRO A 153 -13.52 12.04 3.03
C PRO A 153 -14.29 10.89 2.38
N ALA A 154 -14.32 9.74 3.07
CA ALA A 154 -15.15 8.58 2.74
C ALA A 154 -16.17 8.42 3.87
N THR A 155 -17.37 8.99 3.69
CA THR A 155 -18.40 9.08 4.70
C THR A 155 -19.54 8.08 4.48
N ALA A 156 -20.43 7.93 5.44
CA ALA A 156 -21.60 7.08 5.28
C ALA A 156 -22.51 7.54 4.11
N GLU A 157 -22.62 8.85 3.90
CA GLU A 157 -23.41 9.44 2.82
C GLU A 157 -22.86 9.10 1.44
N SER A 158 -21.52 8.93 1.33
CA SER A 158 -20.85 8.51 0.09
C SER A 158 -20.69 6.98 -0.02
N GLY A 159 -21.32 6.20 0.88
CA GLY A 159 -21.15 4.75 0.95
C GLY A 159 -19.73 4.33 1.29
N TYR A 160 -19.03 5.15 2.07
CA TYR A 160 -17.61 4.98 2.45
C TYR A 160 -16.64 4.96 1.26
N LEU A 161 -17.03 5.57 0.14
CA LEU A 161 -16.15 5.80 -1.01
C LEU A 161 -15.73 7.27 -1.06
N PRO A 162 -14.48 7.57 -1.45
CA PRO A 162 -14.06 8.95 -1.67
C PRO A 162 -14.82 9.54 -2.87
N ASN A 163 -15.34 10.75 -2.73
CA ASN A 163 -15.98 11.45 -3.84
C ASN A 163 -14.94 12.05 -4.78
N LEU A 164 -14.64 11.36 -5.87
CA LEU A 164 -13.65 11.79 -6.87
C LEU A 164 -14.15 12.98 -7.69
N GLU A 165 -15.47 13.14 -7.85
CA GLU A 165 -16.07 14.24 -8.62
C GLU A 165 -15.96 15.59 -7.88
N ALA A 166 -15.82 15.54 -6.56
CA ALA A 166 -15.65 16.73 -5.74
C ALA A 166 -14.20 17.28 -5.73
N ILE A 167 -13.27 16.63 -6.42
CA ILE A 167 -11.89 17.10 -6.49
C ILE A 167 -11.83 18.36 -7.36
N ALA A 168 -11.34 19.44 -6.77
CA ALA A 168 -11.20 20.70 -7.49
C ALA A 168 -10.21 20.59 -8.68
N PRO A 169 -10.47 21.27 -9.80
CA PRO A 169 -9.63 21.17 -11.00
C PRO A 169 -8.16 21.55 -10.80
N ASP A 170 -7.86 22.45 -9.88
CA ASP A 170 -6.51 22.86 -9.51
C ASP A 170 -5.77 21.75 -8.73
N VAL A 171 -6.49 21.00 -7.90
CA VAL A 171 -5.96 19.81 -7.23
C VAL A 171 -5.62 18.72 -8.26
N LEU A 172 -6.53 18.47 -9.22
CA LEU A 172 -6.27 17.48 -10.30
C LEU A 172 -5.04 17.83 -11.13
N LYS A 173 -4.83 19.12 -11.44
CA LYS A 173 -3.67 19.58 -12.22
C LYS A 173 -2.34 19.38 -11.50
N ARG A 174 -2.35 19.39 -10.16
CA ARG A 174 -1.16 19.24 -9.32
C ARG A 174 -1.00 17.81 -8.80
N ALA A 175 -2.05 16.99 -8.86
CA ALA A 175 -2.01 15.61 -8.38
C ALA A 175 -1.11 14.76 -9.29
N ILE A 176 -0.16 14.08 -8.69
CA ILE A 176 0.79 13.20 -9.36
C ILE A 176 0.53 11.73 -9.06
N ALA A 177 -0.20 11.45 -7.99
CA ALA A 177 -0.59 10.10 -7.62
C ALA A 177 -1.91 10.10 -6.85
N PHE A 178 -2.64 9.00 -6.98
CA PHE A 178 -3.83 8.67 -6.21
C PHE A 178 -3.62 7.33 -5.53
N TYR A 179 -3.75 7.30 -4.22
CA TYR A 179 -3.90 6.05 -3.48
C TYR A 179 -5.38 5.71 -3.38
N ILE A 180 -5.72 4.48 -3.71
CA ILE A 180 -7.08 3.95 -3.64
C ILE A 180 -7.05 2.70 -2.76
N ALA A 181 -7.99 2.58 -1.81
CA ALA A 181 -8.11 1.44 -0.89
C ALA A 181 -9.59 1.08 -0.67
#